data_07812c46aa1863daf36a21184e5c762b
#
_entry.id   07812c46aa1863daf36a21184e5c762b
#
_cell.length_a   1.000
_cell.length_b   1.000
_cell.length_c   1.000
_cell.angle_alpha   90.00
_cell.angle_beta   90.00
_cell.angle_gamma   90.00
#
_symmetry.space_group_name_H-M   'P 1'
#
loop_
_entity.id
_entity.type
_entity.pdbx_description
1 polymer ?
#
loop_
_entity_poly.entity_id
_entity_poly.type
_entity_poly.pdbx_seq_one_letter_code
_entity_poly.pdbx_strand_id
1 'polypeptide(L)'
;MAIDPGRSKCGLVLSDHDGLELLAAGVLPVPACRAQIQTWASAQLFHTVLLGNGTGSDAWRQWLAPLPLKLLVVPEAGTTLAARRRYWQLEPPRGWRRLLPEGLRLPPRDVDDVVAQLLLERHLQRPLQRSHCRWLSGADGAT
;
A
#
# COMPACT_ATOMS: atom_id res chain seq x y z
N MET A 1 0.40 -8.71 -3.64
CA MET A 1 0.49 -7.24 -3.52
C MET A 1 -0.85 -6.63 -3.09
N ALA A 2 -0.88 -5.38 -2.62
CA ALA A 2 -2.12 -4.69 -2.30
C ALA A 2 -2.12 -3.24 -2.82
N ILE A 3 -3.33 -2.75 -3.11
CA ILE A 3 -3.61 -1.40 -3.60
C ILE A 3 -4.67 -0.76 -2.70
N ASP A 4 -4.37 0.41 -2.16
CA ASP A 4 -5.35 1.34 -1.58
C ASP A 4 -5.74 2.35 -2.68
N PRO A 5 -6.93 2.19 -3.30
CA PRO A 5 -7.29 2.98 -4.47
C PRO A 5 -7.74 4.39 -4.09
N GLY A 6 -7.11 5.40 -4.67
CA GLY A 6 -7.55 6.80 -4.60
C GLY A 6 -7.89 7.37 -5.97
N ARG A 7 -8.42 8.59 -6.01
CA ARG A 7 -8.78 9.27 -7.27
C ARG A 7 -7.57 9.75 -8.05
N SER A 8 -6.60 10.35 -7.38
CA SER A 8 -5.41 10.94 -7.99
C SER A 8 -4.13 10.19 -7.67
N LYS A 9 -4.08 9.54 -6.52
CA LYS A 9 -2.94 8.76 -6.02
C LYS A 9 -3.43 7.51 -5.31
N CYS A 10 -2.57 6.52 -5.21
CA CYS A 10 -2.86 5.23 -4.60
C CYS A 10 -1.72 4.79 -3.71
N GLY A 11 -2.05 4.10 -2.64
CA GLY A 11 -1.09 3.32 -1.88
C GLY A 11 -0.81 2.00 -2.58
N LEU A 12 0.47 1.64 -2.71
CA LEU A 12 0.91 0.42 -3.37
C LEU A 12 1.95 -0.29 -2.54
N VAL A 13 1.77 -1.59 -2.31
CA VAL A 13 2.76 -2.43 -1.62
C VAL A 13 2.94 -3.78 -2.32
N LEU A 14 4.18 -4.25 -2.33
CA LEU A 14 4.57 -5.58 -2.78
C LEU A 14 5.23 -6.34 -1.65
N SER A 15 4.73 -7.52 -1.30
CA SER A 15 5.38 -8.43 -0.35
C SER A 15 6.26 -9.45 -1.07
N ASP A 16 7.17 -10.05 -0.31
CA ASP A 16 7.85 -11.26 -0.72
C ASP A 16 6.87 -12.45 -0.90
N HIS A 17 7.36 -13.54 -1.43
CA HIS A 17 6.56 -14.74 -1.68
C HIS A 17 6.01 -15.36 -0.39
N ASP A 18 6.79 -15.32 0.68
CA ASP A 18 6.42 -15.91 1.97
C ASP A 18 5.48 -15.05 2.81
N GLY A 19 5.25 -13.80 2.39
CA GLY A 19 4.39 -12.86 3.11
C GLY A 19 4.93 -12.47 4.48
N LEU A 20 6.24 -12.23 4.58
CA LEU A 20 6.96 -11.82 5.79
C LEU A 20 7.48 -10.40 5.68
N GLU A 21 7.98 -10.03 4.51
CA GLU A 21 8.62 -8.74 4.24
C GLU A 21 7.89 -7.96 3.15
N LEU A 22 7.87 -6.64 3.27
CA LEU A 22 7.56 -5.77 2.15
C LEU A 22 8.82 -5.52 1.33
N LEU A 23 8.75 -5.84 0.04
CA LEU A 23 9.80 -5.56 -0.95
C LEU A 23 9.73 -4.13 -1.43
N ALA A 24 8.52 -3.58 -1.55
CA ALA A 24 8.31 -2.20 -1.98
C ALA A 24 7.03 -1.62 -1.37
N ALA A 25 7.04 -0.31 -1.10
CA ALA A 25 5.89 0.45 -0.63
C ALA A 25 5.96 1.89 -1.13
N GLY A 26 4.82 2.51 -1.39
CA GLY A 26 4.77 3.93 -1.74
C GLY A 26 3.37 4.45 -1.98
N VAL A 27 3.29 5.77 -2.10
CA VAL A 27 2.09 6.50 -2.54
C VAL A 27 2.41 7.14 -3.88
N LEU A 28 1.74 6.70 -4.93
CA LEU A 28 2.03 7.07 -6.30
C LEU A 28 0.81 7.70 -6.99
N PRO A 29 1.00 8.63 -7.94
CA PRO A 29 -0.05 8.99 -8.88
C PRO A 29 -0.57 7.76 -9.62
N VAL A 30 -1.86 7.74 -9.96
CA VAL A 30 -2.49 6.57 -10.62
C VAL A 30 -1.73 6.08 -11.86
N PRO A 31 -1.25 6.94 -12.79
CA PRO A 31 -0.49 6.47 -13.95
C PRO A 31 0.82 5.78 -13.56
N ALA A 32 1.57 6.33 -12.61
CA ALA A 32 2.83 5.76 -12.12
C ALA A 32 2.58 4.42 -11.40
N CYS A 33 1.50 4.34 -10.62
CA CYS A 33 1.09 3.12 -9.95
C CYS A 33 0.80 2.00 -10.96
N ARG A 34 0.06 2.31 -12.03
CA ARG A 34 -0.24 1.35 -13.11
C ARG A 34 1.03 0.88 -13.83
N ALA A 35 1.94 1.80 -14.16
CA ALA A 35 3.22 1.46 -14.78
C ALA A 35 4.05 0.52 -13.89
N GLN A 36 4.11 0.80 -12.58
CA GLN A 36 4.81 -0.04 -11.63
C GLN A 36 4.19 -1.44 -11.53
N ILE A 37 2.86 -1.55 -11.51
CA ILE A 37 2.15 -2.83 -11.48
C ILE A 37 2.44 -3.64 -12.75
N GLN A 38 2.43 -3.01 -13.93
CA GLN A 38 2.76 -3.67 -15.19
C GLN A 38 4.20 -4.22 -15.19
N THR A 39 5.15 -3.44 -14.69
CA THR A 39 6.55 -3.88 -14.53
C THR A 39 6.63 -5.13 -13.63
N TRP A 40 5.97 -5.11 -12.49
CA TRP A 40 5.96 -6.24 -11.56
C TRP A 40 5.22 -7.47 -12.13
N ALA A 41 4.11 -7.25 -12.83
CA ALA A 41 3.36 -8.32 -13.49
C ALA A 41 4.19 -9.00 -14.59
N SER A 42 4.89 -8.22 -15.42
CA SER A 42 5.80 -8.73 -16.45
C SER A 42 6.96 -9.54 -15.86
N ALA A 43 7.44 -9.14 -14.69
CA ALA A 43 8.47 -9.88 -13.93
C ALA A 43 7.89 -11.03 -13.09
N GLN A 44 6.57 -11.25 -13.12
CA GLN A 44 5.87 -12.30 -12.36
C GLN A 44 6.13 -12.26 -10.84
N LEU A 45 6.25 -11.04 -10.29
CA LEU A 45 6.55 -10.85 -8.86
C LEU A 45 5.34 -11.07 -7.94
N PHE A 46 4.14 -11.19 -8.49
CA PHE A 46 2.92 -11.48 -7.75
C PHE A 46 1.88 -12.18 -8.63
N HIS A 47 0.94 -12.87 -8.01
CA HIS A 47 -0.18 -13.55 -8.67
C HIS A 47 -1.54 -13.09 -8.15
N THR A 48 -1.55 -12.46 -6.98
CA THR A 48 -2.77 -12.00 -6.31
C THR A 48 -2.67 -10.51 -6.00
N VAL A 49 -3.74 -9.79 -6.30
CA VAL A 49 -3.91 -8.38 -5.96
C VAL A 49 -5.05 -8.25 -4.96
N LEU A 50 -4.77 -7.64 -3.82
CA LEU A 50 -5.79 -7.15 -2.89
C LEU A 50 -6.09 -5.70 -3.26
N LEU A 51 -7.33 -5.42 -3.57
CA LEU A 51 -7.81 -4.08 -3.90
C LEU A 51 -8.78 -3.62 -2.82
N GLY A 52 -8.48 -2.50 -2.18
CA GLY A 52 -9.43 -1.85 -1.29
C GLY A 52 -10.72 -1.48 -2.01
N ASN A 53 -11.86 -1.52 -1.31
CA ASN A 53 -13.17 -1.22 -1.88
C ASN A 53 -13.54 0.28 -1.82
N GLY A 54 -12.57 1.15 -1.61
CA GLY A 54 -12.77 2.59 -1.51
C GLY A 54 -13.04 3.29 -2.84
N THR A 55 -12.93 4.62 -2.81
CA THR A 55 -13.14 5.48 -3.98
C THR A 55 -12.17 5.12 -5.10
N GLY A 56 -12.69 4.90 -6.31
CA GLY A 56 -11.86 4.55 -7.48
C GLY A 56 -11.66 3.05 -7.69
N SER A 57 -12.14 2.20 -6.79
CA SER A 57 -11.99 0.74 -6.90
C SER A 57 -12.57 0.16 -8.20
N ASP A 58 -13.68 0.71 -8.72
CA ASP A 58 -14.29 0.23 -9.97
C ASP A 58 -13.39 0.48 -11.18
N ALA A 59 -12.76 1.64 -11.29
CA ALA A 59 -11.80 1.93 -12.35
C ALA A 59 -10.57 1.01 -12.27
N TRP A 60 -10.13 0.67 -11.06
CA TRP A 60 -9.05 -0.29 -10.84
C TRP A 60 -9.46 -1.71 -11.21
N ARG A 61 -10.68 -2.15 -10.87
CA ARG A 61 -11.21 -3.47 -11.27
C ARG A 61 -11.19 -3.62 -12.80
N GLN A 62 -11.70 -2.61 -13.52
CA GLN A 62 -11.73 -2.62 -14.98
C GLN A 62 -10.32 -2.68 -15.58
N TRP A 63 -9.38 -1.91 -15.01
CA TRP A 63 -8.01 -1.89 -15.51
C TRP A 63 -7.24 -3.18 -15.21
N LEU A 64 -7.49 -3.83 -14.07
CA LEU A 64 -6.85 -5.09 -13.66
C LEU A 64 -7.47 -6.31 -14.36
N ALA A 65 -8.72 -6.25 -14.80
CA ALA A 65 -9.47 -7.39 -15.35
C ALA A 65 -8.76 -8.15 -16.49
N PRO A 66 -8.08 -7.50 -17.46
CA PRO A 66 -7.36 -8.22 -18.51
C PRO A 66 -6.05 -8.87 -18.07
N LEU A 67 -5.54 -8.56 -16.89
CA LEU A 67 -4.26 -9.13 -16.42
C LEU A 67 -4.47 -10.56 -15.90
N PRO A 68 -3.51 -11.47 -16.13
CA PRO A 68 -3.60 -12.87 -15.69
C PRO A 68 -3.27 -12.99 -14.19
N LEU A 69 -4.13 -12.43 -13.34
CA LEU A 69 -3.94 -12.39 -11.89
C LEU A 69 -5.25 -12.67 -11.14
N LYS A 70 -5.15 -13.05 -9.89
CA LYS A 70 -6.29 -13.19 -9.00
C LYS A 70 -6.56 -11.84 -8.32
N LEU A 71 -7.74 -11.28 -8.54
CA LEU A 71 -8.19 -10.04 -7.89
C LEU A 71 -9.12 -10.36 -6.73
N LEU A 72 -8.78 -9.83 -5.55
CA LEU A 72 -9.59 -9.89 -4.35
C LEU A 72 -9.91 -8.46 -3.91
N VAL A 73 -11.20 -8.11 -3.88
CA VAL A 73 -11.64 -6.83 -3.33
C VAL A 73 -11.91 -7.00 -1.85
N VAL A 74 -11.29 -6.15 -1.05
CA VAL A 74 -11.30 -6.24 0.41
C VAL A 74 -11.84 -4.96 1.05
N PRO A 75 -12.57 -5.06 2.17
CA PRO A 75 -13.12 -3.88 2.83
C PRO A 75 -12.02 -3.04 3.49
N GLU A 76 -12.13 -1.72 3.32
CA GLU A 76 -11.25 -0.73 3.93
C GLU A 76 -11.77 -0.22 5.29
N ALA A 77 -12.91 -0.69 5.75
CA ALA A 77 -13.52 -0.21 6.98
C ALA A 77 -12.54 -0.22 8.17
N GLY A 78 -12.39 0.91 8.83
CA GLY A 78 -11.49 1.09 9.97
C GLY A 78 -10.00 1.15 9.64
N THR A 79 -9.61 1.13 8.35
CA THR A 79 -8.19 1.14 7.96
C THR A 79 -7.51 2.48 8.21
N THR A 80 -8.20 3.60 8.06
CA THR A 80 -7.58 4.93 8.20
C THR A 80 -7.02 5.15 9.61
N LEU A 81 -7.80 4.84 10.65
CA LEU A 81 -7.34 4.97 12.04
C LEU A 81 -6.26 3.94 12.37
N ALA A 82 -6.44 2.70 11.92
CA ALA A 82 -5.45 1.65 12.08
C ALA A 82 -4.14 1.97 11.34
N ALA A 83 -4.21 2.58 10.15
CA ALA A 83 -3.04 3.02 9.40
C ALA A 83 -2.24 4.11 10.13
N ARG A 84 -2.91 5.06 10.78
CA ARG A 84 -2.22 6.07 11.61
C ARG A 84 -1.46 5.44 12.77
N ARG A 85 -2.06 4.47 13.47
CA ARG A 85 -1.39 3.72 14.53
C ARG A 85 -0.23 2.90 13.99
N ARG A 86 -0.45 2.18 12.90
CA ARG A 86 0.58 1.36 12.25
C ARG A 86 1.75 2.20 11.73
N TYR A 87 1.45 3.38 11.18
CA TYR A 87 2.47 4.35 10.77
C TYR A 87 3.46 4.65 11.92
N TRP A 88 2.95 4.98 13.11
CA TRP A 88 3.81 5.31 14.26
C TRP A 88 4.56 4.11 14.86
N GLN A 89 4.16 2.89 14.53
CA GLN A 89 4.93 1.68 14.83
C GLN A 89 6.08 1.49 13.83
N LEU A 90 5.84 1.78 12.56
CA LEU A 90 6.83 1.68 11.48
C LEU A 90 7.84 2.83 11.51
N GLU A 91 7.35 4.03 11.79
CA GLU A 91 8.13 5.28 11.84
C GLU A 91 7.89 5.98 13.21
N PRO A 92 8.62 5.61 14.26
CA PRO A 92 8.43 6.19 15.59
C PRO A 92 8.53 7.72 15.61
N PRO A 93 7.69 8.41 16.41
CA PRO A 93 7.67 9.86 16.45
C PRO A 93 9.00 10.43 16.93
N ARG A 94 9.47 11.52 16.30
CA ARG A 94 10.70 12.22 16.62
C ARG A 94 10.42 13.66 17.07
N GLY A 95 11.35 14.25 17.83
CA GLY A 95 11.26 15.64 18.29
C GLY A 95 10.02 15.89 19.14
N TRP A 96 9.39 17.06 18.97
CA TRP A 96 8.22 17.50 19.73
C TRP A 96 6.99 16.61 19.59
N ARG A 97 6.87 15.84 18.48
CA ARG A 97 5.76 14.89 18.28
C ARG A 97 5.72 13.78 19.33
N ARG A 98 6.86 13.46 19.96
CA ARG A 98 6.92 12.49 21.07
C ARG A 98 6.14 12.95 22.30
N LEU A 99 5.99 14.26 22.48
CA LEU A 99 5.30 14.87 23.61
C LEU A 99 3.77 14.89 23.43
N LEU A 100 3.28 14.69 22.20
CA LEU A 100 1.85 14.65 21.92
C LEU A 100 1.25 13.29 22.31
N PRO A 101 0.02 13.26 22.86
CA PRO A 101 -0.77 12.03 22.97
C PRO A 101 -0.93 11.34 21.61
N GLU A 102 -0.97 10.01 21.60
CA GLU A 102 -1.03 9.22 20.36
C GLU A 102 -2.18 9.65 19.42
N GLY A 103 -3.37 9.92 19.99
CA GLY A 103 -4.54 10.35 19.23
C GLY A 103 -4.41 11.73 18.54
N LEU A 104 -3.46 12.56 18.97
CA LEU A 104 -3.17 13.88 18.40
C LEU A 104 -1.97 13.87 17.45
N ARG A 105 -1.29 12.74 17.29
CA ARG A 105 -0.15 12.60 16.38
C ARG A 105 -0.65 12.34 14.96
N LEU A 106 -0.65 13.36 14.14
CA LEU A 106 -0.93 13.20 12.71
C LEU A 106 0.36 12.82 11.98
N PRO A 107 0.33 11.79 11.10
CA PRO A 107 1.44 11.47 10.23
C PRO A 107 1.86 12.68 9.39
N PRO A 108 3.15 12.95 9.20
CA PRO A 108 3.64 14.10 8.42
C PRO A 108 3.52 13.91 6.89
N ARG A 109 3.09 12.75 6.46
CA ARG A 109 2.91 12.38 5.05
C ARG A 109 1.64 11.57 4.85
N ASP A 110 1.26 11.35 3.59
CA ASP A 110 0.21 10.42 3.23
C ASP A 110 0.55 8.99 3.68
N VAL A 111 -0.46 8.26 4.14
CA VAL A 111 -0.32 6.91 4.68
C VAL A 111 -1.05 5.85 3.85
N ASP A 112 -1.36 6.15 2.60
CA ASP A 112 -2.08 5.23 1.71
C ASP A 112 -1.29 3.92 1.49
N ASP A 113 0.06 3.98 1.52
CA ASP A 113 0.92 2.80 1.53
C ASP A 113 0.76 1.96 2.80
N VAL A 114 0.54 2.61 3.94
CA VAL A 114 0.29 1.91 5.21
C VAL A 114 -1.12 1.30 5.22
N VAL A 115 -2.10 1.96 4.60
CA VAL A 115 -3.43 1.37 4.37
C VAL A 115 -3.31 0.13 3.50
N ALA A 116 -2.62 0.21 2.36
CA ALA A 116 -2.37 -0.94 1.50
C ALA A 116 -1.65 -2.08 2.23
N GLN A 117 -0.64 -1.76 3.07
CA GLN A 117 0.03 -2.75 3.92
C GLN A 117 -0.94 -3.43 4.88
N LEU A 118 -1.82 -2.67 5.55
CA LEU A 118 -2.80 -3.24 6.48
C LEU A 118 -3.80 -4.16 5.78
N LEU A 119 -4.23 -3.85 4.55
CA LEU A 119 -5.07 -4.74 3.77
C LEU A 119 -4.38 -6.09 3.55
N LEU A 120 -3.09 -6.05 3.23
CA LEU A 120 -2.28 -7.24 3.02
C LEU A 120 -2.03 -8.01 4.33
N GLU A 121 -1.68 -7.32 5.42
CA GLU A 121 -1.47 -7.92 6.75
C GLU A 121 -2.75 -8.60 7.28
N ARG A 122 -3.93 -7.98 7.08
CA ARG A 122 -5.22 -8.58 7.44
C ARG A 122 -5.50 -9.86 6.66
N HIS A 123 -5.22 -9.85 5.36
CA HIS A 123 -5.41 -11.02 4.51
C HIS A 123 -4.45 -12.16 4.89
N LEU A 124 -3.20 -11.84 5.18
CA LEU A 124 -2.17 -12.80 5.58
C LEU A 124 -2.28 -13.22 7.05
N GLN A 125 -3.07 -12.48 7.85
CA GLN A 125 -3.21 -12.65 9.30
C GLN A 125 -1.86 -12.58 10.04
N ARG A 126 -0.96 -11.72 9.58
CA ARG A 126 0.36 -11.47 10.17
C ARG A 126 0.88 -10.08 9.82
N PRO A 127 1.74 -9.49 10.68
CA PRO A 127 2.41 -8.24 10.35
C PRO A 127 3.50 -8.49 9.29
N LEU A 128 3.76 -7.45 8.46
CA LEU A 128 4.84 -7.44 7.49
C LEU A 128 5.96 -6.51 7.95
N GLN A 129 7.20 -6.94 7.79
CA GLN A 129 8.38 -6.15 8.09
C GLN A 129 8.76 -5.27 6.90
N ARG A 130 9.43 -4.14 7.18
CA ARG A 130 9.97 -3.22 6.16
C ARG A 130 11.50 -3.15 6.20
N SER A 131 12.17 -4.22 6.59
CA SER A 131 13.61 -4.23 6.84
C SER A 131 14.43 -3.80 5.61
N HIS A 132 13.99 -4.22 4.43
CA HIS A 132 14.65 -3.94 3.15
C HIS A 132 13.66 -3.38 2.11
N CYS A 133 12.61 -2.71 2.57
CA CYS A 133 11.55 -2.20 1.71
C CYS A 133 12.06 -1.03 0.84
N ARG A 134 11.92 -1.16 -0.48
CA ARG A 134 12.18 -0.05 -1.41
C ARG A 134 11.03 0.93 -1.36
N TRP A 135 11.34 2.21 -1.12
CA TRP A 135 10.36 3.27 -1.23
C TRP A 135 10.12 3.63 -2.71
N LEU A 136 8.87 3.59 -3.12
CA LEU A 136 8.46 3.99 -4.47
C LEU A 136 8.19 5.50 -4.49
N SER A 137 8.80 6.20 -5.41
CA SER A 137 8.54 7.62 -5.67
C SER A 137 7.93 7.82 -7.06
N GLY A 138 7.11 8.85 -7.22
CA GLY A 138 6.47 9.14 -8.51
C GLY A 138 7.46 9.47 -9.65
N ALA A 139 8.75 9.65 -9.32
CA ALA A 139 9.82 9.90 -10.29
C ALA A 139 10.39 8.60 -10.92
N ASP A 140 10.17 7.44 -10.30
CA ASP A 140 10.74 6.16 -10.76
C ASP A 140 9.98 5.55 -11.97
N GLY A 141 8.90 6.18 -12.42
CA GLY A 141 8.09 5.74 -13.57
C GLY A 141 8.41 6.43 -14.91
N ALA A 142 9.44 7.26 -14.98
CA ALA A 142 9.84 8.02 -16.17
C ALA A 142 11.21 7.56 -16.71
N THR A 143 11.33 6.28 -17.03
CA THR A 143 12.40 5.77 -17.90
C THR A 143 11.86 4.65 -18.77
#